data_6852147c8709945bb544e6659fbbfa58
#
_entry.id   6852147c8709945bb544e6659fbbfa58
#
_cell.length_a   1.000
_cell.length_b   1.000
_cell.length_c   1.000
_cell.angle_alpha   90.00
_cell.angle_beta   90.00
_cell.angle_gamma   90.00
#
_symmetry.space_group_name_H-M   'P 1'
#
loop_
_entity.id
_entity.type
_entity.pdbx_description
1 polymer ?
#
loop_
_entity_poly.entity_id
_entity_poly.type
_entity_poly.pdbx_seq_one_letter_code
_entity_poly.pdbx_strand_id
1 'polypeptide(L)'
;MTPTPPSILSRLHAALALLLILGGAGGILAGALSPWATFRVFHNIEINLPGIVFQWGGPCLAVAVLVFLGMRRSPILCLLGALLVLHQTGEAQTRVPERVKFQLAGSQLEFSASINRLLDQFHIPDIEVANLNTPNSELIGAGLGWTADGAYLLLVGGLVGLPGDPVAVWVFRHSVRVRCRTCGVGRRLARPALFCPSCGASTLPRNVRLCPHCGTTARRGDRHCAACGTALPASVKNA
;
A
#
# COMPACT_ATOMS: atom_id res chain seq x y z
N MET A 1 -33.63 -12.20 -7.05
CA MET A 1 -33.31 -11.43 -5.83
C MET A 1 -32.70 -10.12 -6.25
N THR A 2 -33.40 -9.00 -6.11
CA THR A 2 -32.83 -7.68 -6.34
C THR A 2 -31.82 -7.38 -5.23
N PRO A 3 -30.57 -7.01 -5.53
CA PRO A 3 -29.60 -6.64 -4.52
C PRO A 3 -30.14 -5.44 -3.72
N THR A 4 -30.14 -5.55 -2.40
CA THR A 4 -30.50 -4.44 -1.52
C THR A 4 -29.54 -3.26 -1.81
N PRO A 5 -30.05 -2.06 -1.99
CA PRO A 5 -29.19 -0.89 -2.25
C PRO A 5 -28.22 -0.71 -1.06
N PRO A 6 -26.96 -0.33 -1.34
CA PRO A 6 -25.97 -0.11 -0.29
C PRO A 6 -26.45 1.04 0.63
N SER A 7 -26.28 0.87 1.94
CA SER A 7 -26.66 1.87 2.93
C SER A 7 -25.88 3.17 2.72
N ILE A 8 -26.44 4.31 3.12
CA ILE A 8 -25.79 5.63 3.04
C ILE A 8 -24.43 5.57 3.75
N LEU A 9 -24.35 4.90 4.89
CA LEU A 9 -23.14 4.74 5.68
C LEU A 9 -22.04 4.01 4.89
N SER A 10 -22.37 2.94 4.13
CA SER A 10 -21.40 2.22 3.32
C SER A 10 -20.87 3.05 2.14
N ARG A 11 -21.70 3.93 1.57
CA ARG A 11 -21.29 4.87 0.52
C ARG A 11 -20.34 5.94 1.07
N LEU A 12 -20.64 6.52 2.23
CA LEU A 12 -19.77 7.49 2.90
C LEU A 12 -18.41 6.88 3.26
N HIS A 13 -18.40 5.67 3.77
CA HIS A 13 -17.18 4.94 4.09
C HIS A 13 -16.30 4.71 2.85
N ALA A 14 -16.90 4.25 1.74
CA ALA A 14 -16.18 4.05 0.49
C ALA A 14 -15.66 5.38 -0.11
N ALA A 15 -16.44 6.46 -0.01
CA ALA A 15 -16.01 7.78 -0.46
C ALA A 15 -14.83 8.30 0.37
N LEU A 16 -14.85 8.13 1.69
CA LEU A 16 -13.75 8.52 2.58
C LEU A 16 -12.48 7.74 2.24
N ALA A 17 -12.57 6.42 2.09
CA ALA A 17 -11.43 5.59 1.69
C ALA A 17 -10.82 6.06 0.36
N LEU A 18 -11.67 6.34 -0.64
CA LEU A 18 -11.23 6.82 -1.93
C LEU A 18 -10.54 8.18 -1.85
N LEU A 19 -11.07 9.12 -1.07
CA LEU A 19 -10.48 10.45 -0.87
C LEU A 19 -9.09 10.34 -0.22
N LEU A 20 -8.95 9.50 0.81
CA LEU A 20 -7.66 9.27 1.47
C LEU A 20 -6.64 8.62 0.53
N ILE A 21 -7.06 7.64 -0.28
CA ILE A 21 -6.20 6.97 -1.25
C ILE A 21 -5.73 7.96 -2.34
N LEU A 22 -6.64 8.75 -2.90
CA LEU A 22 -6.29 9.73 -3.94
C LEU A 22 -5.47 10.89 -3.39
N GLY A 23 -5.81 11.40 -2.20
CA GLY A 23 -5.04 12.42 -1.50
C GLY A 23 -3.62 11.94 -1.17
N GLY A 24 -3.50 10.71 -0.69
CA GLY A 24 -2.21 10.08 -0.43
C GLY A 24 -1.36 9.92 -1.69
N ALA A 25 -1.94 9.43 -2.79
CA ALA A 25 -1.24 9.32 -4.07
C ALA A 25 -0.81 10.70 -4.61
N GLY A 26 -1.67 11.71 -4.47
CA GLY A 26 -1.35 13.10 -4.82
C GLY A 26 -0.18 13.66 -3.99
N GLY A 27 -0.17 13.40 -2.69
CA GLY A 27 0.94 13.79 -1.79
C GLY A 27 2.26 13.10 -2.16
N ILE A 28 2.24 11.80 -2.47
CA ILE A 28 3.42 11.07 -2.94
C ILE A 28 3.93 11.66 -4.28
N LEU A 29 3.03 11.94 -5.22
CA LEU A 29 3.40 12.51 -6.51
C LEU A 29 4.01 13.90 -6.35
N ALA A 30 3.35 14.79 -5.61
CA ALA A 30 3.85 16.12 -5.34
C ALA A 30 5.20 16.08 -4.61
N GLY A 31 5.33 15.22 -3.59
CA GLY A 31 6.55 15.05 -2.84
C GLY A 31 7.70 14.50 -3.68
N ALA A 32 7.47 13.50 -4.54
CA ALA A 32 8.50 12.95 -5.42
C ALA A 32 9.02 13.95 -6.45
N LEU A 33 8.18 14.88 -6.87
CA LEU A 33 8.56 15.98 -7.80
C LEU A 33 9.15 17.19 -7.09
N SER A 34 8.93 17.32 -5.78
CA SER A 34 9.47 18.40 -4.96
C SER A 34 10.91 18.11 -4.51
N PRO A 35 11.65 19.12 -4.02
CA PRO A 35 13.02 18.94 -3.58
C PRO A 35 13.13 17.94 -2.41
N TRP A 36 13.96 16.90 -2.58
CA TRP A 36 14.36 15.97 -1.52
C TRP A 36 15.68 16.37 -0.87
N ALA A 37 16.50 17.08 -1.61
CA ALA A 37 17.72 17.69 -1.09
C ALA A 37 17.80 19.15 -1.50
N THR A 38 18.23 19.99 -0.56
CA THR A 38 18.50 21.40 -0.77
C THR A 38 19.87 21.72 -0.21
N PHE A 39 20.69 22.42 -0.98
CA PHE A 39 22.00 22.88 -0.50
C PHE A 39 22.39 24.20 -1.17
N ARG A 40 23.22 24.95 -0.50
CA ARG A 40 23.69 26.27 -0.97
C ARG A 40 25.13 26.17 -1.48
N VAL A 41 25.34 26.74 -2.67
CA VAL A 41 26.64 26.87 -3.31
C VAL A 41 26.98 28.35 -3.38
N PHE A 42 28.22 28.71 -3.11
CA PHE A 42 28.69 30.11 -3.10
C PHE A 42 27.83 31.04 -2.23
N HIS A 43 27.33 30.56 -1.10
CA HIS A 43 26.51 31.30 -0.13
C HIS A 43 25.12 31.77 -0.63
N ASN A 44 24.94 32.01 -1.93
CA ASN A 44 23.75 32.65 -2.49
C ASN A 44 22.97 31.80 -3.49
N ILE A 45 23.52 30.70 -3.97
CA ILE A 45 22.85 29.85 -4.97
C ILE A 45 22.27 28.60 -4.26
N GLU A 46 20.95 28.53 -4.17
CA GLU A 46 20.25 27.37 -3.65
C GLU A 46 19.96 26.38 -4.76
N ILE A 47 20.47 25.17 -4.62
CA ILE A 47 20.24 24.07 -5.55
C ILE A 47 19.24 23.12 -4.92
N ASN A 48 18.15 22.86 -5.66
CA ASN A 48 17.03 22.03 -5.26
C ASN A 48 17.01 20.77 -6.13
N LEU A 49 17.24 19.60 -5.52
CA LEU A 49 17.21 18.31 -6.22
C LEU A 49 15.88 17.61 -5.96
N PRO A 50 15.02 17.41 -6.98
CA PRO A 50 13.76 16.72 -6.82
C PRO A 50 13.97 15.23 -6.53
N GLY A 51 13.00 14.63 -5.84
CA GLY A 51 13.07 13.23 -5.42
C GLY A 51 13.28 12.24 -6.56
N ILE A 52 12.74 12.55 -7.75
CA ILE A 52 12.86 11.68 -8.93
C ILE A 52 14.32 11.48 -9.40
N VAL A 53 15.23 12.39 -9.07
CA VAL A 53 16.65 12.26 -9.40
C VAL A 53 17.32 11.17 -8.56
N PHE A 54 16.75 10.86 -7.40
CA PHE A 54 17.27 9.83 -6.53
C PHE A 54 16.63 8.47 -6.87
N GLN A 55 17.39 7.39 -6.69
CA GLN A 55 16.93 6.02 -6.95
C GLN A 55 15.67 5.62 -6.17
N TRP A 56 15.40 6.26 -5.04
CA TRP A 56 14.22 6.01 -4.20
C TRP A 56 12.97 6.74 -4.67
N GLY A 57 13.10 7.85 -5.39
CA GLY A 57 11.96 8.64 -5.88
C GLY A 57 11.20 7.96 -7.02
N GLY A 58 11.90 7.23 -7.89
CA GLY A 58 11.29 6.49 -8.99
C GLY A 58 10.21 5.49 -8.54
N PRO A 59 10.51 4.57 -7.61
CA PRO A 59 9.51 3.67 -7.02
C PRO A 59 8.33 4.39 -6.37
N CYS A 60 8.57 5.51 -5.66
CA CYS A 60 7.49 6.31 -5.06
C CYS A 60 6.57 6.89 -6.14
N LEU A 61 7.14 7.45 -7.20
CA LEU A 61 6.39 7.96 -8.34
C LEU A 61 5.58 6.84 -9.01
N ALA A 62 6.18 5.67 -9.21
CA ALA A 62 5.51 4.52 -9.82
C ALA A 62 4.28 4.08 -9.00
N VAL A 63 4.38 4.03 -7.67
CA VAL A 63 3.25 3.71 -6.79
C VAL A 63 2.14 4.75 -6.96
N ALA A 64 2.46 6.06 -6.95
CA ALA A 64 1.46 7.11 -7.13
C ALA A 64 0.71 6.95 -8.47
N VAL A 65 1.45 6.75 -9.57
CA VAL A 65 0.88 6.54 -10.92
C VAL A 65 -0.01 5.29 -10.95
N LEU A 66 0.44 4.17 -10.39
CA LEU A 66 -0.34 2.91 -10.35
C LEU A 66 -1.64 3.07 -9.57
N VAL A 67 -1.66 3.86 -8.49
CA VAL A 67 -2.89 4.18 -7.75
C VAL A 67 -3.89 4.91 -8.64
N PHE A 68 -3.43 5.92 -9.40
CA PHE A 68 -4.30 6.64 -10.35
C PHE A 68 -4.79 5.73 -11.49
N LEU A 69 -3.94 4.84 -12.02
CA LEU A 69 -4.29 3.95 -13.14
C LEU A 69 -5.28 2.84 -12.76
N GLY A 70 -5.34 2.43 -11.51
CA GLY A 70 -6.30 1.38 -11.15
C GLY A 70 -6.08 0.68 -9.82
N MET A 71 -4.91 0.79 -9.22
CA MET A 71 -4.56 0.14 -7.95
C MET A 71 -5.51 0.57 -6.80
N ARG A 72 -6.11 1.76 -6.89
CA ARG A 72 -7.14 2.28 -5.97
C ARG A 72 -8.35 1.36 -5.79
N ARG A 73 -8.58 0.42 -6.73
CA ARG A 73 -9.67 -0.56 -6.64
C ARG A 73 -9.37 -1.69 -5.67
N SER A 74 -8.12 -1.85 -5.27
CA SER A 74 -7.69 -2.85 -4.29
C SER A 74 -6.97 -2.18 -3.12
N PRO A 75 -7.67 -1.96 -1.99
CA PRO A 75 -7.10 -1.43 -0.76
C PRO A 75 -5.84 -2.17 -0.29
N ILE A 76 -5.75 -3.49 -0.48
CA ILE A 76 -4.54 -4.26 -0.16
C ILE A 76 -3.34 -3.80 -0.98
N LEU A 77 -3.51 -3.58 -2.28
CA LEU A 77 -2.41 -3.10 -3.12
C LEU A 77 -2.00 -1.67 -2.72
N CYS A 78 -2.96 -0.83 -2.32
CA CYS A 78 -2.66 0.49 -1.76
C CYS A 78 -1.85 0.40 -0.47
N LEU A 79 -2.17 -0.54 0.43
CA LEU A 79 -1.40 -0.78 1.65
C LEU A 79 0.04 -1.22 1.34
N LEU A 80 0.21 -2.17 0.43
CA LEU A 80 1.54 -2.62 0.01
C LEU A 80 2.34 -1.50 -0.64
N GLY A 81 1.69 -0.69 -1.49
CA GLY A 81 2.30 0.49 -2.07
C GLY A 81 2.72 1.53 -1.04
N ALA A 82 1.86 1.81 -0.05
CA ALA A 82 2.18 2.72 1.05
C ALA A 82 3.38 2.25 1.87
N LEU A 83 3.43 0.96 2.22
CA LEU A 83 4.56 0.37 2.95
C LEU A 83 5.86 0.45 2.14
N LEU A 84 5.80 0.21 0.83
CA LEU A 84 6.95 0.38 -0.05
C LEU A 84 7.45 1.82 -0.04
N VAL A 85 6.55 2.81 -0.20
CA VAL A 85 6.92 4.23 -0.18
C VAL A 85 7.51 4.63 1.17
N LEU A 86 6.92 4.21 2.30
CA LEU A 86 7.47 4.47 3.63
C LEU A 86 8.87 3.87 3.82
N HIS A 87 9.10 2.66 3.32
CA HIS A 87 10.42 2.05 3.35
C HIS A 87 11.42 2.86 2.52
N GLN A 88 11.05 3.26 1.29
CA GLN A 88 11.92 4.05 0.41
C GLN A 88 12.23 5.44 1.00
N THR A 89 11.24 6.12 1.60
CA THR A 89 11.46 7.43 2.25
C THR A 89 12.32 7.32 3.50
N GLY A 90 12.16 6.25 4.30
CA GLY A 90 13.03 5.98 5.45
C GLY A 90 14.48 5.77 5.05
N GLU A 91 14.75 4.96 4.02
CA GLU A 91 16.09 4.78 3.46
C GLU A 91 16.64 6.11 2.89
N ALA A 92 15.80 6.89 2.22
CA ALA A 92 16.20 8.17 1.64
C ALA A 92 16.60 9.19 2.71
N GLN A 93 15.90 9.26 3.84
CA GLN A 93 16.22 10.17 4.95
C GLN A 93 17.65 9.99 5.46
N THR A 94 18.13 8.76 5.50
CA THR A 94 19.50 8.46 5.96
C THR A 94 20.54 8.63 4.87
N ARG A 95 20.24 8.18 3.65
CA ARG A 95 21.24 8.06 2.57
C ARG A 95 21.32 9.26 1.63
N VAL A 96 20.27 10.07 1.50
CA VAL A 96 20.30 11.27 0.64
C VAL A 96 21.33 12.27 1.13
N PRO A 97 21.37 12.65 2.42
CA PRO A 97 22.39 13.60 2.91
C PRO A 97 23.82 13.09 2.72
N GLU A 98 24.07 11.81 3.00
CA GLU A 98 25.39 11.21 2.82
C GLU A 98 25.84 11.23 1.36
N ARG A 99 24.91 10.88 0.46
CA ARG A 99 25.21 10.84 -0.99
C ARG A 99 25.47 12.23 -1.55
N VAL A 100 24.68 13.23 -1.12
CA VAL A 100 24.89 14.62 -1.50
C VAL A 100 26.24 15.12 -0.99
N LYS A 101 26.59 14.88 0.28
CA LYS A 101 27.90 15.24 0.84
C LYS A 101 29.04 14.56 0.10
N PHE A 102 28.92 13.27 -0.23
CA PHE A 102 29.95 12.54 -0.96
C PHE A 102 30.16 13.11 -2.38
N GLN A 103 29.06 13.40 -3.09
CA GLN A 103 29.15 13.99 -4.44
C GLN A 103 29.72 15.41 -4.40
N LEU A 104 29.29 16.23 -3.42
CA LEU A 104 29.83 17.58 -3.23
C LEU A 104 31.31 17.55 -2.89
N ALA A 105 31.73 16.63 -1.99
CA ALA A 105 33.14 16.48 -1.64
C ALA A 105 34.01 16.10 -2.87
N GLY A 106 33.52 15.18 -3.71
CA GLY A 106 34.22 14.79 -4.93
C GLY A 106 34.34 15.92 -5.94
N SER A 107 33.21 16.62 -6.23
CA SER A 107 33.22 17.75 -7.15
C SER A 107 33.97 18.98 -6.60
N GLN A 108 33.98 19.19 -5.28
CA GLN A 108 34.70 20.26 -4.63
C GLN A 108 36.22 20.07 -4.76
N LEU A 109 36.70 18.83 -4.62
CA LEU A 109 38.13 18.50 -4.79
C LEU A 109 38.62 18.79 -6.21
N GLU A 110 37.85 18.43 -7.23
CA GLU A 110 38.24 18.66 -8.62
C GLU A 110 38.10 20.13 -9.03
N PHE A 111 37.00 20.78 -8.63
CA PHE A 111 36.69 22.15 -8.98
C PHE A 111 37.52 23.13 -8.19
N SER A 112 37.71 22.97 -6.88
CA SER A 112 38.56 23.81 -6.06
C SER A 112 40.02 23.75 -6.48
N ALA A 113 40.50 22.52 -6.78
CA ALA A 113 41.89 22.36 -7.27
C ALA A 113 42.17 23.13 -8.60
N SER A 114 41.14 23.24 -9.45
CA SER A 114 41.25 23.95 -10.72
C SER A 114 41.10 25.47 -10.54
N ILE A 115 40.13 25.89 -9.74
CA ILE A 115 39.90 27.32 -9.48
C ILE A 115 40.95 27.89 -8.55
N ASN A 116 41.33 27.22 -7.47
CA ASN A 116 42.33 27.72 -6.55
C ASN A 116 43.71 27.90 -7.23
N ARG A 117 44.08 27.01 -8.19
CA ARG A 117 45.27 27.26 -9.04
C ARG A 117 45.19 28.54 -9.85
N LEU A 118 43.99 28.92 -10.33
CA LEU A 118 43.77 30.20 -11.03
C LEU A 118 43.79 31.37 -10.06
N LEU A 119 43.16 31.26 -8.90
CA LEU A 119 43.08 32.28 -7.87
C LEU A 119 44.44 32.57 -7.25
N ASP A 120 45.27 31.55 -7.03
CA ASP A 120 46.66 31.68 -6.58
C ASP A 120 47.50 32.60 -7.50
N GLN A 121 47.24 32.54 -8.82
CA GLN A 121 47.92 33.46 -9.78
C GLN A 121 47.55 34.94 -9.57
N PHE A 122 46.35 35.19 -9.00
CA PHE A 122 45.85 36.56 -8.76
C PHE A 122 45.91 36.97 -7.28
N HIS A 123 46.50 36.12 -6.40
CA HIS A 123 46.59 36.36 -4.94
C HIS A 123 45.21 36.56 -4.29
N ILE A 124 44.20 35.86 -4.79
CA ILE A 124 42.83 35.86 -4.25
C ILE A 124 42.69 34.71 -3.24
N PRO A 125 42.08 34.93 -2.06
CA PRO A 125 41.91 33.88 -1.07
C PRO A 125 41.01 32.72 -1.61
N ASP A 126 41.28 31.51 -1.11
CA ASP A 126 40.53 30.28 -1.47
C ASP A 126 39.03 30.46 -1.31
N ILE A 127 38.27 29.98 -2.29
CA ILE A 127 36.82 30.04 -2.28
C ILE A 127 36.30 28.70 -1.78
N GLU A 128 35.53 28.72 -0.70
CA GLU A 128 34.76 27.57 -0.22
C GLU A 128 33.51 27.42 -1.07
N VAL A 129 33.45 26.36 -1.90
CA VAL A 129 32.37 26.15 -2.87
C VAL A 129 31.08 25.67 -2.20
N ALA A 130 31.19 24.85 -1.18
CA ALA A 130 30.04 24.34 -0.40
C ALA A 130 30.44 24.04 1.04
N ASN A 131 29.56 24.35 1.98
CA ASN A 131 29.78 24.02 3.39
C ASN A 131 29.39 22.58 3.66
N LEU A 132 30.37 21.67 3.73
CA LEU A 132 30.17 20.25 4.02
C LEU A 132 29.79 19.97 5.49
N ASN A 133 29.96 20.95 6.38
CA ASN A 133 29.59 20.83 7.79
C ASN A 133 28.10 21.11 8.06
N THR A 134 27.32 21.38 7.02
CA THR A 134 25.86 21.55 7.13
C THR A 134 25.23 20.31 7.76
N PRO A 135 24.41 20.45 8.81
CA PRO A 135 23.74 19.33 9.44
C PRO A 135 22.80 18.63 8.45
N ASN A 136 22.68 17.30 8.56
CA ASN A 136 21.89 16.50 7.64
C ASN A 136 20.42 16.95 7.54
N SER A 137 19.86 17.47 8.64
CA SER A 137 18.50 17.99 8.68
C SER A 137 18.26 19.19 7.76
N GLU A 138 19.26 20.00 7.53
CA GLU A 138 19.17 21.18 6.63
C GLU A 138 19.32 20.81 5.16
N LEU A 139 19.91 19.64 4.88
CA LEU A 139 20.05 19.11 3.52
C LEU A 139 18.79 18.39 3.01
N ILE A 140 17.88 18.06 3.93
CA ILE A 140 16.63 17.35 3.58
C ILE A 140 15.59 18.38 3.16
N GLY A 141 15.13 18.28 1.92
CA GLY A 141 14.07 19.13 1.39
C GLY A 141 12.65 18.68 1.81
N ALA A 142 11.71 19.61 1.75
CA ALA A 142 10.30 19.37 2.15
C ALA A 142 9.61 18.27 1.36
N GLY A 143 10.05 17.99 0.13
CA GLY A 143 9.45 16.96 -0.73
C GLY A 143 9.50 15.55 -0.13
N LEU A 144 10.54 15.23 0.64
CA LEU A 144 10.65 13.95 1.33
C LEU A 144 9.58 13.81 2.41
N GLY A 145 9.29 14.86 3.18
CA GLY A 145 8.21 14.91 4.14
C GLY A 145 6.85 14.71 3.47
N TRP A 146 6.56 15.44 2.41
CA TRP A 146 5.29 15.30 1.67
C TRP A 146 5.09 13.91 1.09
N THR A 147 6.17 13.25 0.63
CA THR A 147 6.10 11.86 0.15
C THR A 147 5.72 10.92 1.29
N ALA A 148 6.31 11.09 2.47
CA ALA A 148 5.98 10.28 3.66
C ALA A 148 4.54 10.51 4.14
N ASP A 149 4.10 11.78 4.24
CA ASP A 149 2.73 12.13 4.63
C ASP A 149 1.71 11.56 3.65
N GLY A 150 1.99 11.64 2.35
CA GLY A 150 1.17 11.01 1.31
C GLY A 150 1.08 9.50 1.47
N ALA A 151 2.18 8.84 1.83
CA ALA A 151 2.19 7.40 2.09
C ALA A 151 1.38 7.02 3.35
N TYR A 152 1.42 7.83 4.42
CA TYR A 152 0.55 7.62 5.59
C TYR A 152 -0.93 7.78 5.23
N LEU A 153 -1.31 8.78 4.45
CA LEU A 153 -2.69 8.93 3.97
C LEU A 153 -3.13 7.73 3.11
N LEU A 154 -2.25 7.25 2.23
CA LEU A 154 -2.51 6.06 1.41
C LEU A 154 -2.67 4.80 2.27
N LEU A 155 -1.85 4.65 3.34
CA LEU A 155 -1.95 3.56 4.30
C LEU A 155 -3.31 3.58 5.03
N VAL A 156 -3.68 4.73 5.58
CA VAL A 156 -4.96 4.90 6.30
C VAL A 156 -6.14 4.65 5.35
N GLY A 157 -6.10 5.20 4.14
CA GLY A 157 -7.11 4.97 3.11
C GLY A 157 -7.25 3.51 2.72
N GLY A 158 -6.13 2.79 2.60
CA GLY A 158 -6.08 1.35 2.36
C GLY A 158 -6.72 0.56 3.52
N LEU A 159 -6.38 0.88 4.78
CA LEU A 159 -6.98 0.24 5.97
C LEU A 159 -8.50 0.47 6.04
N VAL A 160 -8.93 1.70 5.83
CA VAL A 160 -10.36 2.05 5.80
C VAL A 160 -11.10 1.31 4.69
N GLY A 161 -10.47 1.11 3.52
CA GLY A 161 -11.06 0.40 2.38
C GLY A 161 -11.10 -1.12 2.49
N LEU A 162 -10.30 -1.75 3.39
CA LEU A 162 -10.18 -3.21 3.51
C LEU A 162 -11.50 -3.99 3.58
N PRO A 163 -12.53 -3.57 4.34
CA PRO A 163 -13.78 -4.33 4.45
C PRO A 163 -14.49 -4.59 3.13
N GLY A 164 -14.27 -3.76 2.11
CA GLY A 164 -14.86 -3.89 0.77
C GLY A 164 -13.95 -4.50 -0.29
N ASP A 165 -12.69 -4.84 0.05
CA ASP A 165 -11.72 -5.29 -0.94
C ASP A 165 -12.01 -6.71 -1.45
N PRO A 166 -12.24 -6.89 -2.77
CA PRO A 166 -12.46 -8.21 -3.36
C PRO A 166 -11.23 -9.12 -3.21
N VAL A 167 -10.01 -8.56 -3.19
CA VAL A 167 -8.76 -9.33 -2.99
C VAL A 167 -8.64 -9.76 -1.53
N ALA A 168 -8.97 -8.87 -0.58
CA ALA A 168 -9.02 -9.23 0.85
C ALA A 168 -10.03 -10.33 1.08
N VAL A 169 -11.25 -10.18 0.55
CA VAL A 169 -12.29 -11.19 0.64
C VAL A 169 -11.82 -12.51 0.02
N TRP A 170 -11.10 -12.45 -1.11
CA TRP A 170 -10.55 -13.64 -1.76
C TRP A 170 -9.47 -14.30 -0.89
N VAL A 171 -8.46 -13.54 -0.41
CA VAL A 171 -7.38 -14.05 0.47
C VAL A 171 -7.93 -14.63 1.76
N PHE A 172 -8.83 -13.92 2.45
CA PHE A 172 -9.40 -14.38 3.71
C PHE A 172 -10.34 -15.58 3.53
N ARG A 173 -11.13 -15.62 2.45
CA ARG A 173 -11.96 -16.79 2.12
C ARG A 173 -11.14 -18.03 1.77
N HIS A 174 -9.95 -17.85 1.17
CA HIS A 174 -9.10 -18.97 0.76
C HIS A 174 -8.19 -19.47 1.88
N SER A 175 -8.05 -18.71 2.97
CA SER A 175 -7.17 -19.06 4.09
C SER A 175 -7.88 -19.76 5.26
N VAL A 176 -9.21 -19.97 5.20
CA VAL A 176 -9.94 -20.65 6.27
C VAL A 176 -9.56 -22.13 6.27
N ARG A 177 -8.81 -22.56 7.30
CA ARG A 177 -8.55 -23.97 7.58
C ARG A 177 -9.83 -24.60 8.10
N VAL A 178 -10.52 -25.35 7.27
CA VAL A 178 -11.65 -26.16 7.69
C VAL A 178 -11.12 -27.54 8.10
N ARG A 179 -11.29 -27.88 9.37
CA ARG A 179 -11.00 -29.23 9.88
C ARG A 179 -12.21 -30.09 9.70
N CYS A 180 -12.09 -31.17 8.92
CA CYS A 180 -13.19 -32.12 8.78
C CYS A 180 -13.51 -32.80 10.13
N ARG A 181 -14.77 -32.77 10.54
CA ARG A 181 -15.19 -33.35 11.82
C ARG A 181 -15.16 -34.88 11.83
N THR A 182 -15.22 -35.50 10.64
CA THR A 182 -15.27 -36.96 10.50
C THR A 182 -13.88 -37.59 10.42
N CYS A 183 -12.97 -37.03 9.59
CA CYS A 183 -11.62 -37.61 9.40
C CYS A 183 -10.51 -36.79 10.04
N GLY A 184 -10.78 -35.65 10.67
CA GLY A 184 -9.79 -34.82 11.35
C GLY A 184 -8.83 -34.07 10.43
N VAL A 185 -8.85 -34.34 9.12
CA VAL A 185 -7.93 -33.73 8.16
C VAL A 185 -8.24 -32.23 8.01
N GLY A 186 -7.25 -31.38 8.33
CA GLY A 186 -7.32 -29.95 8.11
C GLY A 186 -6.74 -29.61 6.74
N ARG A 187 -7.53 -29.06 5.84
CA ARG A 187 -7.05 -28.50 4.56
C ARG A 187 -7.44 -27.05 4.42
N ARG A 188 -6.59 -26.27 3.74
CA ARG A 188 -6.96 -24.94 3.24
C ARG A 188 -7.85 -25.15 2.02
N LEU A 189 -9.14 -24.86 2.14
CA LEU A 189 -10.09 -25.00 1.04
C LEU A 189 -10.24 -23.66 0.32
N ALA A 190 -10.07 -23.67 -0.99
CA ALA A 190 -10.19 -22.50 -1.87
C ALA A 190 -11.63 -21.94 -2.00
N ARG A 191 -12.62 -22.73 -1.57
CA ARG A 191 -14.04 -22.34 -1.36
C ARG A 191 -14.53 -23.14 -0.17
N PRO A 192 -15.60 -22.74 0.54
CA PRO A 192 -16.23 -23.63 1.49
C PRO A 192 -16.69 -24.87 0.72
N ALA A 193 -15.84 -25.89 0.66
CA ALA A 193 -16.19 -27.15 0.02
C ALA A 193 -17.35 -27.73 0.81
N LEU A 194 -18.42 -28.07 0.13
CA LEU A 194 -19.62 -28.66 0.74
C LEU A 194 -19.36 -30.06 1.30
N PHE A 195 -18.32 -30.70 0.77
CA PHE A 195 -17.89 -32.04 1.16
C PHE A 195 -16.38 -32.12 1.37
N CYS A 196 -15.95 -32.92 2.32
CA CYS A 196 -14.55 -33.18 2.55
C CYS A 196 -13.95 -33.98 1.38
N PRO A 197 -12.89 -33.52 0.71
CA PRO A 197 -12.32 -34.25 -0.42
C PRO A 197 -11.61 -35.55 -0.02
N SER A 198 -11.33 -35.75 1.28
CA SER A 198 -10.67 -36.97 1.77
C SER A 198 -11.62 -38.07 2.17
N CYS A 199 -12.80 -37.75 2.72
CA CYS A 199 -13.75 -38.76 3.22
C CYS A 199 -15.17 -38.57 2.71
N GLY A 200 -15.45 -37.58 1.86
CA GLY A 200 -16.80 -37.33 1.33
C GLY A 200 -17.80 -36.75 2.33
N ALA A 201 -17.44 -36.65 3.62
CA ALA A 201 -18.35 -36.15 4.64
C ALA A 201 -18.70 -34.67 4.41
N SER A 202 -19.98 -34.30 4.67
CA SER A 202 -20.40 -32.88 4.57
C SER A 202 -19.66 -32.03 5.56
N THR A 203 -19.12 -30.90 5.06
CA THR A 203 -18.44 -29.88 5.84
C THR A 203 -19.39 -28.79 6.33
N LEU A 204 -20.66 -28.87 5.96
CA LEU A 204 -21.68 -27.89 6.37
C LEU A 204 -21.90 -27.94 7.89
N PRO A 205 -22.19 -26.79 8.51
CA PRO A 205 -22.64 -26.74 9.90
C PRO A 205 -23.86 -27.67 10.10
N ARG A 206 -23.98 -28.27 11.30
CA ARG A 206 -25.09 -29.22 11.63
C ARG A 206 -26.49 -28.63 11.44
N ASN A 207 -26.63 -27.33 11.49
CA ASN A 207 -27.89 -26.60 11.34
C ASN A 207 -28.19 -26.18 9.89
N VAL A 208 -27.33 -26.56 8.92
CA VAL A 208 -27.47 -26.20 7.49
C VAL A 208 -27.57 -27.48 6.67
N ARG A 209 -28.40 -27.44 5.63
CA ARG A 209 -28.57 -28.52 4.62
C ARG A 209 -28.60 -27.88 3.22
N LEU A 210 -28.38 -28.70 2.22
CA LEU A 210 -28.56 -28.32 0.82
C LEU A 210 -29.99 -28.63 0.36
N CYS A 211 -30.57 -27.71 -0.40
CA CYS A 211 -31.80 -27.98 -1.13
C CYS A 211 -31.51 -29.05 -2.21
N PRO A 212 -32.28 -30.15 -2.27
CA PRO A 212 -32.04 -31.21 -3.25
C PRO A 212 -32.35 -30.77 -4.68
N HIS A 213 -33.14 -29.70 -4.87
CA HIS A 213 -33.54 -29.23 -6.18
C HIS A 213 -32.58 -28.20 -6.75
N CYS A 214 -32.15 -27.17 -5.99
CA CYS A 214 -31.35 -26.05 -6.50
C CYS A 214 -29.95 -25.99 -5.87
N GLY A 215 -29.57 -26.86 -4.94
CA GLY A 215 -28.25 -26.85 -4.28
C GLY A 215 -27.99 -25.68 -3.32
N THR A 216 -28.94 -24.75 -3.14
CA THR A 216 -28.80 -23.62 -2.22
C THR A 216 -28.82 -24.09 -0.78
N THR A 217 -28.04 -23.43 0.08
CA THR A 217 -28.04 -23.72 1.52
C THR A 217 -29.34 -23.27 2.20
N ALA A 218 -29.95 -24.13 2.99
CA ALA A 218 -31.13 -23.87 3.80
C ALA A 218 -30.87 -24.27 5.26
N ARG A 219 -31.56 -23.64 6.21
CA ARG A 219 -31.49 -24.07 7.63
C ARG A 219 -32.24 -25.37 7.82
N ARG A 220 -31.82 -26.19 8.77
CA ARG A 220 -32.49 -27.47 9.03
C ARG A 220 -33.95 -27.34 9.46
N GLY A 221 -34.37 -26.19 9.98
CA GLY A 221 -35.76 -25.92 10.39
C GLY A 221 -36.66 -25.41 9.26
N ASP A 222 -36.10 -25.04 8.12
CA ASP A 222 -36.88 -24.47 7.01
C ASP A 222 -37.73 -25.56 6.38
N ARG A 223 -39.01 -25.29 6.17
CA ARG A 223 -39.93 -26.22 5.49
C ARG A 223 -39.84 -26.13 3.96
N HIS A 224 -39.46 -24.97 3.46
CA HIS A 224 -39.30 -24.68 2.03
C HIS A 224 -37.96 -24.01 1.76
N CYS A 225 -37.41 -24.22 0.59
CA CYS A 225 -36.20 -23.55 0.14
C CYS A 225 -36.49 -22.08 -0.17
N ALA A 226 -35.79 -21.15 0.44
CA ALA A 226 -35.97 -19.72 0.20
C ALA A 226 -35.61 -19.29 -1.23
N ALA A 227 -34.81 -20.09 -1.96
CA ALA A 227 -34.39 -19.75 -3.31
C ALA A 227 -35.33 -20.30 -4.40
N CYS A 228 -35.85 -21.50 -4.27
CA CYS A 228 -36.66 -22.15 -5.30
C CYS A 228 -38.07 -22.60 -4.84
N GLY A 229 -38.43 -22.36 -3.58
CA GLY A 229 -39.76 -22.72 -3.03
C GLY A 229 -39.97 -24.21 -2.81
N THR A 230 -39.06 -25.10 -3.21
CA THR A 230 -39.23 -26.55 -3.07
C THR A 230 -39.35 -26.95 -1.61
N ALA A 231 -40.32 -27.81 -1.30
CA ALA A 231 -40.48 -28.37 0.04
C ALA A 231 -39.21 -29.16 0.43
N LEU A 232 -38.69 -28.87 1.61
CA LEU A 232 -37.50 -29.51 2.13
C LEU A 232 -37.92 -30.70 3.03
N PRO A 233 -37.28 -31.88 2.91
CA PRO A 233 -37.64 -33.02 3.72
C PRO A 233 -37.50 -32.68 5.21
N ALA A 234 -38.46 -33.15 6.02
CA ALA A 234 -38.40 -32.95 7.46
C ALA A 234 -37.09 -33.49 8.02
N SER A 235 -36.40 -32.73 8.89
CA SER A 235 -35.18 -33.23 9.51
C SER A 235 -35.53 -34.43 10.39
N VAL A 236 -35.04 -35.59 10.00
CA VAL A 236 -35.07 -36.74 10.90
C VAL A 236 -34.27 -36.35 12.15
N LYS A 237 -34.92 -36.22 13.28
CA LYS A 237 -34.26 -36.11 14.58
C LYS A 237 -33.52 -37.46 14.75
N ASN A 238 -32.19 -37.43 14.53
CA ASN A 238 -31.39 -38.57 14.96
C ASN A 238 -31.52 -38.64 16.49
N ALA A 239 -32.16 -39.70 16.94
CA ALA A 239 -32.25 -40.12 18.31
C ALA A 239 -30.85 -40.38 18.89
#